data_42006296df04bc38017bffd7f6616e03
#
_entry.id   42006296df04bc38017bffd7f6616e03
#
_cell.length_a   1.000
_cell.length_b   1.000
_cell.length_c   1.000
_cell.angle_alpha   90.00
_cell.angle_beta   90.00
_cell.angle_gamma   90.00
#
_symmetry.space_group_name_H-M   'P 1'
#
loop_
_entity.id
_entity.type
_entity.pdbx_description
1 polymer ?
#
loop_
_entity_poly.entity_id
_entity_poly.type
_entity_poly.pdbx_seq_one_letter_code
_entity_poly.pdbx_strand_id
1 'polypeptide(L)'
;MKTAYFSLGCFWSPQLEFEKVEGVKKAEVGYCGGDDPNTTYEKVCSGSTNHAETVKVDYDEKLISYDDLVRFFFKIHDPTQLNKQGPDVGTQYRSEIFYTDENQRKIAEKIKNEFNDKFKGKVVTKVSKEKLYQPAEEYHQYYLKRKSFI
;
A
#
# COMPACT_ATOMS: atom_id res chain seq x y z
N MET A 1 0.51 -15.38 11.99
CA MET A 1 0.36 -14.00 11.52
C MET A 1 0.55 -13.93 10.02
N LYS A 2 -0.23 -13.12 9.34
CA LYS A 2 -0.16 -12.94 7.90
C LYS A 2 0.38 -11.55 7.54
N THR A 3 0.81 -11.39 6.30
CA THR A 3 1.35 -10.15 5.79
C THR A 3 0.62 -9.71 4.53
N ALA A 4 0.33 -8.41 4.43
CA ALA A 4 -0.28 -7.79 3.26
C ALA A 4 0.51 -6.55 2.86
N TYR A 5 0.52 -6.22 1.56
CA TYR A 5 1.24 -5.06 1.03
C TYR A 5 0.28 -4.18 0.23
N PHE A 6 0.24 -2.90 0.59
CA PHE A 6 -0.67 -1.93 -0.04
C PHE A 6 0.07 -0.66 -0.43
N SER A 7 -0.16 -0.20 -1.66
CA SER A 7 0.39 1.05 -2.19
C SER A 7 -0.76 1.98 -2.54
N LEU A 8 -0.81 3.16 -1.93
CA LEU A 8 -1.94 4.08 -2.03
C LEU A 8 -1.53 5.55 -1.86
N GLY A 9 -0.43 5.93 -2.48
CA GLY A 9 0.10 7.29 -2.41
C GLY A 9 1.27 7.39 -1.44
N CYS A 10 1.53 8.59 -0.92
CA CYS A 10 2.55 8.77 0.10
C CYS A 10 2.25 7.87 1.30
N PHE A 11 3.23 7.11 1.75
CA PHE A 11 3.03 6.08 2.77
C PHE A 11 2.94 6.57 4.21
N TRP A 12 3.15 7.86 4.45
CA TRP A 12 3.15 8.40 5.82
C TRP A 12 1.79 8.29 6.51
N SER A 13 0.72 8.75 5.85
CA SER A 13 -0.63 8.69 6.41
C SER A 13 -1.20 7.26 6.42
N PRO A 14 -1.07 6.47 5.35
CA PRO A 14 -1.54 5.09 5.36
C PRO A 14 -0.95 4.22 6.47
N GLN A 15 0.31 4.44 6.85
CA GLN A 15 0.90 3.70 7.97
C GLN A 15 0.08 3.90 9.26
N LEU A 16 -0.25 5.13 9.58
CA LEU A 16 -1.05 5.45 10.76
C LEU A 16 -2.48 4.90 10.65
N GLU A 17 -3.07 5.00 9.45
CA GLU A 17 -4.43 4.52 9.24
C GLU A 17 -4.53 3.01 9.43
N PHE A 18 -3.62 2.24 8.84
CA PHE A 18 -3.62 0.78 9.00
C PHE A 18 -3.30 0.36 10.44
N GLU A 19 -2.40 1.08 11.11
CA GLU A 19 -2.04 0.77 12.50
C GLU A 19 -3.25 0.83 13.44
N LYS A 20 -4.22 1.70 13.15
CA LYS A 20 -5.43 1.85 13.98
C LYS A 20 -6.45 0.74 13.78
N VAL A 21 -6.30 -0.08 12.76
CA VAL A 21 -7.26 -1.15 12.46
C VAL A 21 -7.09 -2.28 13.46
N GLU A 22 -8.19 -2.69 14.09
CA GLU A 22 -8.17 -3.82 15.03
C GLU A 22 -7.73 -5.09 14.30
N GLY A 23 -6.77 -5.80 14.88
CA GLY A 23 -6.21 -7.00 14.27
C GLY A 23 -4.91 -6.75 13.51
N VAL A 24 -4.58 -5.50 13.20
CA VAL A 24 -3.28 -5.14 12.64
C VAL A 24 -2.28 -5.05 13.77
N LYS A 25 -1.21 -5.84 13.69
CA LYS A 25 -0.18 -5.90 14.73
C LYS A 25 0.99 -4.99 14.45
N LYS A 26 1.29 -4.75 13.18
CA LYS A 26 2.39 -3.87 12.78
C LYS A 26 2.11 -3.30 11.39
N ALA A 27 2.42 -2.03 11.20
CA ALA A 27 2.43 -1.38 9.89
C ALA A 27 3.82 -0.77 9.68
N GLU A 28 4.49 -1.19 8.61
CA GLU A 28 5.83 -0.71 8.24
C GLU A 28 5.76 -0.10 6.85
N VAL A 29 6.44 1.02 6.63
CA VAL A 29 6.49 1.61 5.28
C VAL A 29 7.75 1.18 4.56
N GLY A 30 7.64 1.06 3.24
CA GLY A 30 8.73 0.60 2.40
C GLY A 30 8.45 0.80 0.93
N TYR A 31 9.21 0.09 0.10
CA TYR A 31 9.14 0.16 -1.36
C TYR A 31 8.94 -1.23 -1.93
N CYS A 32 8.08 -1.35 -2.94
CA CYS A 32 7.73 -2.65 -3.48
C CYS A 32 7.36 -2.55 -4.97
N GLY A 33 7.53 -3.64 -5.68
CA GLY A 33 7.06 -3.78 -7.05
C GLY A 33 8.00 -3.27 -8.12
N GLY A 34 9.18 -2.77 -7.73
CA GLY A 34 10.16 -2.24 -8.67
C GLY A 34 11.26 -3.24 -9.02
N ASP A 35 12.36 -2.71 -9.56
CA ASP A 35 13.46 -3.49 -10.13
C ASP A 35 14.78 -3.32 -9.36
N ASP A 36 14.84 -2.44 -8.38
CA ASP A 36 16.06 -2.17 -7.60
C ASP A 36 16.00 -2.89 -6.25
N PRO A 37 16.85 -3.90 -6.01
CA PRO A 37 16.81 -4.66 -4.74
C PRO A 37 17.41 -3.90 -3.55
N ASN A 38 18.15 -2.81 -3.79
CA ASN A 38 18.79 -2.00 -2.75
C ASN A 38 18.49 -0.53 -2.98
N THR A 39 17.24 -0.16 -2.80
CA THR A 39 16.78 1.19 -3.14
C THR A 39 16.84 2.16 -1.96
N THR A 40 16.71 3.45 -2.27
CA THR A 40 16.59 4.54 -1.32
C THR A 40 15.39 5.40 -1.69
N TYR A 41 14.93 6.21 -0.75
CA TYR A 41 13.84 7.16 -1.02
C TYR A 41 14.15 8.05 -2.22
N GLU A 42 15.37 8.56 -2.30
CA GLU A 42 15.79 9.43 -3.42
C GLU A 42 15.69 8.73 -4.77
N LYS A 43 16.13 7.47 -4.84
CA LYS A 43 16.03 6.68 -6.05
C LYS A 43 14.58 6.40 -6.44
N VAL A 44 13.73 6.09 -5.46
CA VAL A 44 12.30 5.86 -5.71
C VAL A 44 11.65 7.14 -6.24
N CYS A 45 11.93 8.28 -5.64
CA CYS A 45 11.38 9.56 -6.08
C CYS A 45 11.83 9.97 -7.47
N SER A 46 13.00 9.51 -7.92
CA SER A 46 13.48 9.77 -9.27
C SER A 46 12.68 9.03 -10.35
N GLY A 47 11.89 8.03 -9.95
CA GLY A 47 11.13 7.20 -10.87
C GLY A 47 11.93 6.10 -11.56
N SER A 48 13.24 6.00 -11.28
CA SER A 48 14.13 5.05 -11.97
C SER A 48 14.02 3.61 -11.50
N THR A 49 13.43 3.37 -10.32
CA THR A 49 13.36 2.04 -9.72
C THR A 49 12.08 1.28 -10.03
N ASN A 50 11.03 1.98 -10.48
CA ASN A 50 9.67 1.45 -10.64
C ASN A 50 9.03 0.98 -9.32
N HIS A 51 9.63 1.24 -8.17
CA HIS A 51 9.03 0.91 -6.89
C HIS A 51 7.87 1.86 -6.55
N ALA A 52 6.88 1.32 -5.82
CA ALA A 52 5.82 2.12 -5.21
C ALA A 52 6.08 2.25 -3.72
N GLU A 53 5.72 3.41 -3.15
CA GLU A 53 5.67 3.57 -1.71
C GLU A 53 4.57 2.66 -1.17
N THR A 54 4.91 1.84 -0.19
CA THR A 54 4.09 0.69 0.22
C THR A 54 3.99 0.61 1.74
N VAL A 55 2.83 0.19 2.23
CA VAL A 55 2.66 -0.17 3.64
C VAL A 55 2.62 -1.69 3.73
N LYS A 56 3.52 -2.25 4.53
CA LYS A 56 3.53 -3.67 4.87
C LYS A 56 2.73 -3.83 6.16
N VAL A 57 1.66 -4.61 6.10
CA VAL A 57 0.74 -4.80 7.21
C VAL A 57 0.85 -6.23 7.71
N ASP A 58 1.27 -6.40 8.97
CA ASP A 58 1.23 -7.69 9.64
C ASP A 58 -0.07 -7.75 10.44
N TYR A 59 -0.89 -8.76 10.21
CA TYR A 59 -2.22 -8.86 10.81
C TYR A 59 -2.51 -10.27 11.33
N ASP A 60 -3.38 -10.31 12.33
CA ASP A 60 -3.89 -11.58 12.89
C ASP A 60 -5.18 -11.94 12.15
N GLU A 61 -5.14 -12.99 11.34
CA GLU A 61 -6.29 -13.40 10.53
C GLU A 61 -7.47 -13.91 11.38
N LYS A 62 -7.27 -14.14 12.65
CA LYS A 62 -8.36 -14.47 13.59
C LYS A 62 -9.14 -13.23 14.01
N LEU A 63 -8.54 -12.04 13.90
CA LEU A 63 -9.14 -10.77 14.30
C LEU A 63 -9.63 -9.95 13.12
N ILE A 64 -8.94 -10.04 11.98
CA ILE A 64 -9.32 -9.30 10.76
C ILE A 64 -9.00 -10.15 9.54
N SER A 65 -9.89 -10.15 8.55
CA SER A 65 -9.67 -10.86 7.30
C SER A 65 -8.91 -10.02 6.30
N TYR A 66 -8.27 -10.69 5.32
CA TYR A 66 -7.66 -9.98 4.20
C TYR A 66 -8.71 -9.19 3.41
N ASP A 67 -9.92 -9.75 3.26
CA ASP A 67 -11.06 -9.07 2.66
C ASP A 67 -11.29 -7.69 3.29
N ASP A 68 -11.35 -7.64 4.63
CA ASP A 68 -11.55 -6.39 5.37
C ASP A 68 -10.42 -5.39 5.14
N LEU A 69 -9.17 -5.87 5.07
CA LEU A 69 -8.03 -5.01 4.82
C LEU A 69 -8.07 -4.41 3.41
N VAL A 70 -8.46 -5.20 2.41
CA VAL A 70 -8.57 -4.71 1.03
C VAL A 70 -9.70 -3.67 0.93
N ARG A 71 -10.84 -3.91 1.60
CA ARG A 71 -11.94 -2.94 1.63
C ARG A 71 -11.51 -1.64 2.29
N PHE A 72 -10.76 -1.73 3.38
CA PHE A 72 -10.19 -0.54 4.05
C PHE A 72 -9.26 0.22 3.12
N PHE A 73 -8.38 -0.48 2.40
CA PHE A 73 -7.49 0.12 1.40
C PHE A 73 -8.26 0.97 0.39
N PHE A 74 -9.35 0.44 -0.18
CA PHE A 74 -10.15 1.17 -1.16
C PHE A 74 -10.91 2.36 -0.55
N LYS A 75 -11.16 2.36 0.76
CA LYS A 75 -11.90 3.42 1.42
C LYS A 75 -11.03 4.61 1.81
N ILE A 76 -9.72 4.42 2.00
CA ILE A 76 -8.86 5.47 2.54
C ILE A 76 -8.06 6.22 1.47
N HIS A 77 -8.30 5.96 0.19
CA HIS A 77 -7.67 6.72 -0.89
C HIS A 77 -8.58 6.74 -2.13
N ASP A 78 -8.21 7.54 -3.11
CA ASP A 78 -8.93 7.58 -4.39
C ASP A 78 -8.28 6.60 -5.38
N PRO A 79 -8.90 5.44 -5.65
CA PRO A 79 -8.30 4.44 -6.53
C PRO A 79 -8.49 4.73 -8.02
N THR A 80 -8.99 5.91 -8.38
CA THR A 80 -9.22 6.32 -9.77
C THR A 80 -8.11 7.21 -10.32
N GLN A 81 -7.11 7.58 -9.51
CA GLN A 81 -6.02 8.44 -9.93
C GLN A 81 -4.83 7.60 -10.42
N LEU A 82 -4.56 7.68 -11.71
CA LEU A 82 -3.45 6.92 -12.31
C LEU A 82 -2.11 7.55 -11.94
N ASN A 83 -1.25 6.75 -11.30
CA ASN A 83 0.11 7.13 -10.93
C ASN A 83 0.18 8.45 -10.14
N LYS A 84 -0.82 8.69 -9.29
CA LYS A 84 -0.83 9.84 -8.39
C LYS A 84 -1.85 9.64 -7.27
N GLN A 85 -1.72 10.44 -6.24
CA GLN A 85 -2.73 10.52 -5.19
C GLN A 85 -2.74 11.94 -4.64
N GLY A 86 -3.82 12.68 -4.93
CA GLY A 86 -3.91 14.08 -4.54
C GLY A 86 -2.79 14.92 -5.15
N PRO A 87 -2.01 15.66 -4.34
CA PRO A 87 -0.90 16.48 -4.85
C PRO A 87 0.35 15.69 -5.23
N ASP A 88 0.44 14.43 -4.81
CA ASP A 88 1.61 13.59 -5.06
C ASP A 88 1.50 12.92 -6.42
N VAL A 89 2.39 13.26 -7.35
CA VAL A 89 2.38 12.78 -8.73
C VAL A 89 3.63 11.96 -9.01
N GLY A 90 3.45 10.78 -9.61
CA GLY A 90 4.55 9.87 -9.98
C GLY A 90 4.14 8.42 -9.80
N THR A 91 4.85 7.51 -10.49
CA THR A 91 4.56 6.07 -10.41
C THR A 91 4.76 5.52 -9.00
N GLN A 92 5.62 6.15 -8.18
CA GLN A 92 5.82 5.76 -6.79
C GLN A 92 4.58 5.97 -5.92
N TYR A 93 3.63 6.76 -6.36
CA TYR A 93 2.38 7.03 -5.64
C TYR A 93 1.18 6.29 -6.21
N ARG A 94 1.42 5.31 -7.06
CA ARG A 94 0.34 4.55 -7.70
C ARG A 94 -0.45 3.71 -6.71
N SER A 95 -1.71 3.42 -7.06
CA SER A 95 -2.57 2.51 -6.32
C SER A 95 -2.28 1.08 -6.76
N GLU A 96 -1.82 0.25 -5.84
CA GLU A 96 -1.49 -1.15 -6.15
C GLU A 96 -1.60 -2.04 -4.91
N ILE A 97 -2.08 -3.26 -5.11
CA ILE A 97 -2.10 -4.31 -4.09
C ILE A 97 -1.09 -5.36 -4.52
N PHE A 98 -0.15 -5.70 -3.63
CA PHE A 98 0.82 -6.76 -3.90
C PHE A 98 0.45 -7.99 -3.09
N TYR A 99 0.00 -9.05 -3.75
CA TYR A 99 -0.41 -10.27 -3.07
C TYR A 99 0.80 -11.19 -2.79
N THR A 100 0.68 -11.97 -1.72
CA THR A 100 1.73 -12.93 -1.32
C THR A 100 1.38 -14.36 -1.69
N ASP A 101 0.10 -14.64 -1.93
CA ASP A 101 -0.38 -15.97 -2.31
C ASP A 101 -1.62 -15.86 -3.20
N GLU A 102 -2.04 -16.99 -3.74
CA GLU A 102 -3.16 -17.04 -4.68
C GLU A 102 -4.49 -16.66 -4.02
N ASN A 103 -4.66 -16.98 -2.75
CA ASN A 103 -5.87 -16.62 -2.01
C ASN A 103 -6.00 -15.09 -1.90
N GLN A 104 -4.91 -14.39 -1.58
CA GLN A 104 -4.90 -12.93 -1.56
C GLN A 104 -5.22 -12.36 -2.94
N ARG A 105 -4.64 -12.94 -3.99
CA ARG A 105 -4.91 -12.47 -5.36
C ARG A 105 -6.41 -12.54 -5.68
N LYS A 106 -7.05 -13.67 -5.40
CA LYS A 106 -8.47 -13.86 -5.68
C LYS A 106 -9.34 -12.87 -4.92
N ILE A 107 -9.05 -12.66 -3.64
CA ILE A 107 -9.80 -11.71 -2.80
C ILE A 107 -9.60 -10.28 -3.29
N ALA A 108 -8.36 -9.89 -3.58
CA ALA A 108 -8.06 -8.54 -4.07
C ALA A 108 -8.76 -8.24 -5.40
N GLU A 109 -8.72 -9.19 -6.35
CA GLU A 109 -9.38 -9.04 -7.63
C GLU A 109 -10.90 -8.91 -7.49
N LYS A 110 -11.50 -9.74 -6.64
CA LYS A 110 -12.95 -9.70 -6.38
C LYS A 110 -13.38 -8.35 -5.83
N ILE A 111 -12.67 -7.85 -4.82
CA ILE A 111 -13.03 -6.59 -4.17
C ILE A 111 -12.75 -5.40 -5.08
N LYS A 112 -11.64 -5.46 -5.84
CA LYS A 112 -11.37 -4.45 -6.86
C LYS A 112 -12.53 -4.33 -7.83
N ASN A 113 -13.08 -5.46 -8.29
CA ASN A 113 -14.21 -5.45 -9.21
C ASN A 113 -15.46 -4.83 -8.57
N GLU A 114 -15.72 -5.11 -7.30
CA GLU A 114 -16.85 -4.49 -6.58
C GLU A 114 -16.69 -2.97 -6.52
N PHE A 115 -15.50 -2.47 -6.18
CA PHE A 115 -15.25 -1.03 -6.12
C PHE A 115 -15.22 -0.40 -7.51
N ASN A 116 -14.73 -1.14 -8.52
CA ASN A 116 -14.74 -0.64 -9.88
C ASN A 116 -16.17 -0.35 -10.36
N ASP A 117 -17.14 -1.19 -9.98
CA ASP A 117 -18.54 -0.92 -10.28
C ASP A 117 -19.05 0.34 -9.59
N LYS A 118 -18.65 0.55 -8.33
CA LYS A 118 -19.03 1.77 -7.58
C LYS A 118 -18.43 3.03 -8.21
N PHE A 119 -17.23 2.94 -8.77
CA PHE A 119 -16.53 4.06 -9.40
C PHE A 119 -16.74 4.12 -10.91
N LYS A 120 -17.77 3.45 -11.43
CA LYS A 120 -18.18 3.50 -12.85
C LYS A 120 -17.07 3.07 -13.81
N GLY A 121 -16.31 2.04 -13.44
CA GLY A 121 -15.24 1.50 -14.27
C GLY A 121 -13.94 2.26 -14.24
N LYS A 122 -13.78 3.21 -13.32
CA LYS A 122 -12.60 4.12 -13.29
C LYS A 122 -11.48 3.70 -12.35
N VAL A 123 -11.59 2.55 -11.66
CA VAL A 123 -10.53 2.08 -10.75
C VAL A 123 -9.28 1.70 -11.55
N VAL A 124 -8.14 2.27 -11.17
CA VAL A 124 -6.85 2.02 -11.82
C VAL A 124 -5.90 1.19 -10.96
N THR A 125 -6.35 0.71 -9.82
CA THR A 125 -5.55 -0.12 -8.92
C THR A 125 -5.08 -1.37 -9.62
N LYS A 126 -3.78 -1.67 -9.55
CA LYS A 126 -3.22 -2.92 -10.05
C LYS A 126 -3.18 -3.95 -8.92
N VAL A 127 -3.32 -5.22 -9.28
CA VAL A 127 -3.16 -6.35 -8.37
C VAL A 127 -2.01 -7.19 -8.92
N SER A 128 -0.89 -7.22 -8.23
CA SER A 128 0.35 -7.83 -8.69
C SER A 128 0.97 -8.68 -7.59
N LYS A 129 1.84 -9.63 -7.97
CA LYS A 129 2.60 -10.40 -6.99
C LYS A 129 3.63 -9.51 -6.32
N GLU A 130 3.82 -9.69 -5.00
CA GLU A 130 4.87 -8.98 -4.25
C GLU A 130 6.23 -9.20 -4.91
N LYS A 131 7.02 -8.12 -5.02
CA LYS A 131 8.33 -8.16 -5.67
C LYS A 131 9.28 -7.18 -4.99
N LEU A 132 10.38 -7.71 -4.49
CA LEU A 132 11.49 -6.91 -3.96
C LEU A 132 11.09 -5.88 -2.89
N TYR A 133 10.19 -6.26 -1.97
CA TYR A 133 9.86 -5.35 -0.88
C TYR A 133 11.10 -5.03 -0.04
N GLN A 134 11.31 -3.73 0.24
CA GLN A 134 12.39 -3.25 1.08
C GLN A 134 11.84 -2.23 2.07
N PRO A 135 12.11 -2.39 3.38
CA PRO A 135 11.72 -1.38 4.37
C PRO A 135 12.33 -0.01 4.01
N ALA A 136 11.55 1.05 4.20
CA ALA A 136 12.06 2.41 4.03
C ALA A 136 12.98 2.77 5.19
N GLU A 137 13.74 3.84 4.97
CA GLU A 137 14.65 4.38 5.97
C GLU A 137 13.93 4.66 7.29
N GLU A 138 14.64 4.53 8.39
CA GLU A 138 14.07 4.67 9.73
C GLU A 138 13.36 6.02 9.91
N TYR A 139 13.87 7.09 9.31
CA TYR A 139 13.25 8.41 9.44
C TYR A 139 11.87 8.53 8.77
N HIS A 140 11.50 7.59 7.88
CA HIS A 140 10.16 7.53 7.30
C HIS A 140 9.19 6.73 8.16
N GLN A 141 9.69 5.85 9.04
CA GLN A 141 8.82 5.04 9.87
C GLN A 141 8.10 5.93 10.89
N TYR A 142 6.76 5.90 10.87
CA TYR A 142 5.93 6.72 11.74
C TYR A 142 6.25 8.22 11.65
N TYR A 143 6.56 8.69 10.45
CA TYR A 143 6.95 10.07 10.19
C TYR A 143 5.97 11.09 10.76
N LEU A 144 4.68 10.95 10.48
CA LEU A 144 3.67 11.90 10.96
C LEU A 144 3.51 11.85 12.47
N LYS A 145 3.62 10.66 13.08
CA LYS A 145 3.54 10.50 14.51
C LYS A 145 4.70 11.20 15.22
N ARG A 146 5.92 11.04 14.71
CA ARG A 146 7.11 11.72 15.23
C ARG A 146 6.99 13.24 15.09
N LYS A 147 6.52 13.70 13.95
CA LYS A 147 6.38 15.12 13.65
C LYS A 147 5.39 15.80 14.58
N SER A 148 4.33 15.11 15.04
CA SER A 148 3.32 15.68 15.91
C SER A 148 3.81 15.98 17.32
N PHE A 149 5.00 15.49 17.70
CA PHE A 149 5.60 15.73 19.01
C PHE A 149 6.62 16.89 19.02
N ILE A 150 6.77 17.59 17.93
CA ILE A 150 7.71 18.72 17.81
C ILE A 150 7.03 20.03 18.13
#